data_facd4f196565dbd7dc85e328d17cdcf3
#
_entry.id   facd4f196565dbd7dc85e328d17cdcf3
#
_cell.length_a   1.000
_cell.length_b   1.000
_cell.length_c   1.000
_cell.angle_alpha   90.00
_cell.angle_beta   90.00
_cell.angle_gamma   90.00
#
_symmetry.space_group_name_H-M   'P 1'
#
loop_
_entity.id
_entity.type
_entity.pdbx_description
1 polymer ?
#
loop_
_entity_poly.entity_id
_entity_poly.type
_entity_poly.pdbx_seq_one_letter_code
_entity_poly.pdbx_strand_id
1 'polypeptide(L)'
;MADFEADKTSGTGPTLVMVHPLKVNDTEADKKAILTITVNGVPKTVNLIQKKGSLNYEYKLEVDKEAINILGKGGSDILTITSQRREMINGTPQGDWENVEVTAEFLEEPPFTAGLRFTDNEEKTLEVSITSKNTTEQAISGILTIKQVGGLTKTVTVTQAAGEVTYSYRIDPAGTTLSVPKDQITNPWEGSVGATFTGYRAKLIEGTKVSEEVLPFKIPSIGETKVIDNGGIAVSYWFTGYGSIANNYQASFSATSHMRKNAGIYFQAFSASWECQFNDGGTYQINTLLMLQLV
;
A
#
# COMPACT_ATOMS: atom_id res chain seq x y z
N MET A 1 -20.09 -57.98 22.52
CA MET A 1 -20.50 -57.54 23.87
C MET A 1 -21.91 -57.04 23.76
N ALA A 2 -22.77 -57.37 24.72
CA ALA A 2 -24.15 -56.84 24.71
C ALA A 2 -24.11 -55.35 25.01
N ASP A 3 -24.76 -54.54 24.16
CA ASP A 3 -24.86 -53.09 24.34
C ASP A 3 -25.95 -52.68 25.35
N PHE A 4 -26.62 -53.67 25.96
CA PHE A 4 -27.71 -53.47 26.88
C PHE A 4 -27.52 -54.34 28.13
N GLU A 5 -27.97 -53.85 29.28
CA GLU A 5 -27.98 -54.55 30.56
C GLU A 5 -29.39 -54.59 31.12
N ALA A 6 -29.76 -55.73 31.72
CA ALA A 6 -30.99 -55.91 32.47
C ALA A 6 -30.69 -55.86 33.98
N ASP A 7 -31.49 -55.13 34.74
CA ASP A 7 -31.32 -54.97 36.19
C ASP A 7 -31.61 -56.30 36.96
N LYS A 8 -32.27 -57.24 36.30
CA LYS A 8 -32.59 -58.55 36.85
C LYS A 8 -32.42 -59.65 35.79
N THR A 9 -31.82 -60.75 36.15
CA THR A 9 -31.67 -61.95 35.33
C THR A 9 -32.60 -63.10 35.72
N SER A 10 -33.29 -63.03 36.89
CA SER A 10 -34.26 -64.00 37.35
C SER A 10 -35.27 -63.36 38.34
N GLY A 11 -36.42 -64.01 38.52
CA GLY A 11 -37.45 -63.57 39.46
C GLY A 11 -38.54 -64.58 39.57
N THR A 12 -39.37 -64.47 40.64
CA THR A 12 -40.57 -65.33 40.92
C THR A 12 -41.80 -64.43 40.95
N GLY A 13 -42.88 -64.81 40.27
CA GLY A 13 -44.10 -64.01 40.16
C GLY A 13 -44.01 -62.82 39.20
N PRO A 14 -44.97 -61.89 39.24
CA PRO A 14 -44.93 -60.69 38.43
C PRO A 14 -43.69 -59.86 38.75
N THR A 15 -42.77 -59.74 37.83
CA THR A 15 -41.49 -59.05 38.01
C THR A 15 -41.33 -58.01 36.94
N LEU A 16 -41.02 -56.77 37.31
CA LEU A 16 -40.54 -55.70 36.39
C LEU A 16 -39.08 -55.91 36.13
N VAL A 17 -38.69 -55.96 34.85
CA VAL A 17 -37.32 -55.96 34.42
C VAL A 17 -37.07 -54.65 33.71
N MET A 18 -36.11 -53.88 34.19
CA MET A 18 -35.65 -52.68 33.53
C MET A 18 -34.42 -53.01 32.64
N VAL A 19 -34.45 -52.54 31.45
CA VAL A 19 -33.31 -52.68 30.50
C VAL A 19 -32.82 -51.32 30.10
N HIS A 20 -31.55 -51.07 30.21
CA HIS A 20 -30.93 -49.83 29.83
C HIS A 20 -29.68 -50.09 28.94
N PRO A 21 -29.32 -49.17 28.04
CA PRO A 21 -28.08 -49.27 27.28
C PRO A 21 -26.90 -49.03 28.22
N LEU A 22 -25.82 -49.77 28.03
CA LEU A 22 -24.56 -49.64 28.78
C LEU A 22 -23.77 -48.40 28.43
N LYS A 23 -23.96 -47.93 27.21
CA LYS A 23 -23.27 -46.73 26.68
C LYS A 23 -24.21 -45.95 25.77
N VAL A 24 -23.93 -44.68 25.59
CA VAL A 24 -24.55 -43.87 24.55
C VAL A 24 -24.22 -44.45 23.18
N ASN A 25 -25.18 -44.44 22.24
CA ASN A 25 -24.89 -44.86 20.87
C ASN A 25 -24.17 -43.75 20.13
N ASP A 26 -22.86 -43.92 19.98
CA ASP A 26 -21.94 -43.04 19.27
C ASP A 26 -21.72 -43.43 17.80
N THR A 27 -22.69 -44.14 17.21
CA THR A 27 -22.65 -44.58 15.81
C THR A 27 -23.83 -43.98 15.03
N GLU A 28 -23.72 -44.00 13.73
CA GLU A 28 -24.78 -43.55 12.80
C GLU A 28 -25.85 -44.62 12.54
N ALA A 29 -25.74 -45.76 13.15
CA ALA A 29 -26.69 -46.87 13.02
C ALA A 29 -27.43 -47.17 14.33
N ASP A 30 -28.69 -47.57 14.24
CA ASP A 30 -29.41 -48.08 15.37
C ASP A 30 -28.75 -49.38 15.89
N LYS A 31 -28.45 -49.48 17.18
CA LYS A 31 -28.00 -50.71 17.83
C LYS A 31 -29.22 -51.52 18.23
N LYS A 32 -29.20 -52.82 17.92
CA LYS A 32 -30.33 -53.74 18.16
C LYS A 32 -29.89 -54.93 18.98
N ALA A 33 -30.76 -55.34 19.89
CA ALA A 33 -30.59 -56.57 20.64
C ALA A 33 -31.94 -57.25 20.83
N ILE A 34 -31.94 -58.52 21.17
CA ILE A 34 -33.15 -59.29 21.50
C ILE A 34 -33.04 -59.71 22.97
N LEU A 35 -33.96 -59.24 23.79
CA LEU A 35 -34.13 -59.74 25.13
C LEU A 35 -35.05 -60.94 25.08
N THR A 36 -34.58 -62.09 25.56
CA THR A 36 -35.42 -63.30 25.73
C THR A 36 -35.76 -63.50 27.20
N ILE A 37 -37.04 -63.54 27.50
CA ILE A 37 -37.56 -63.82 28.86
C ILE A 37 -38.19 -65.15 28.78
N THR A 38 -37.83 -66.09 29.67
CA THR A 38 -38.40 -67.43 29.75
C THR A 38 -39.26 -67.54 31.02
N VAL A 39 -40.57 -67.85 30.84
CA VAL A 39 -41.49 -68.03 31.92
C VAL A 39 -42.07 -69.48 31.83
N ASN A 40 -41.85 -70.25 32.87
CA ASN A 40 -42.30 -71.67 32.92
C ASN A 40 -41.82 -72.47 31.69
N GLY A 41 -40.59 -72.21 31.26
CA GLY A 41 -39.97 -72.86 30.07
C GLY A 41 -40.41 -72.33 28.76
N VAL A 42 -41.27 -71.32 28.64
CA VAL A 42 -41.77 -70.72 27.41
C VAL A 42 -41.03 -69.41 27.20
N PRO A 43 -40.18 -69.31 26.10
CA PRO A 43 -39.50 -68.05 25.79
C PRO A 43 -40.40 -67.04 25.15
N LYS A 44 -40.21 -65.76 25.52
CA LYS A 44 -40.78 -64.56 24.87
C LYS A 44 -39.66 -63.63 24.54
N THR A 45 -39.72 -63.01 23.38
CA THR A 45 -38.66 -62.08 22.87
C THR A 45 -39.19 -60.63 22.81
N VAL A 46 -38.32 -59.69 23.19
CA VAL A 46 -38.55 -58.26 23.06
C VAL A 46 -37.35 -57.66 22.27
N ASN A 47 -37.66 -56.98 21.18
CA ASN A 47 -36.65 -56.25 20.42
C ASN A 47 -36.27 -54.96 21.14
N LEU A 48 -35.01 -54.79 21.44
CA LEU A 48 -34.43 -53.59 22.01
C LEU A 48 -33.76 -52.79 20.89
N ILE A 49 -34.04 -51.50 20.83
CA ILE A 49 -33.43 -50.60 19.84
C ILE A 49 -32.92 -49.37 20.57
N GLN A 50 -31.64 -49.17 20.51
CA GLN A 50 -31.00 -47.88 20.86
C GLN A 50 -30.81 -47.10 19.56
N LYS A 51 -31.46 -45.96 19.47
CA LYS A 51 -31.42 -45.14 18.30
C LYS A 51 -29.99 -44.65 18.02
N LYS A 52 -29.70 -44.41 16.76
CA LYS A 52 -28.43 -43.81 16.30
C LYS A 52 -28.16 -42.50 17.01
N GLY A 53 -26.91 -42.15 17.10
CA GLY A 53 -26.49 -40.87 17.66
C GLY A 53 -26.91 -39.67 16.81
N SER A 54 -26.98 -38.52 17.42
CA SER A 54 -27.20 -37.24 16.71
C SER A 54 -25.90 -36.77 16.11
N LEU A 55 -25.90 -36.71 14.78
CA LEU A 55 -24.79 -36.20 14.01
C LEU A 55 -24.83 -34.68 13.97
N ASN A 56 -23.72 -34.04 14.29
CA ASN A 56 -23.47 -32.63 14.08
C ASN A 56 -21.99 -32.43 13.69
N TYR A 57 -21.56 -31.18 13.51
CA TYR A 57 -20.19 -30.86 13.17
C TYR A 57 -19.59 -29.88 14.17
N GLU A 58 -18.32 -30.07 14.51
CA GLU A 58 -17.49 -29.10 15.17
C GLU A 58 -16.65 -28.38 14.08
N TYR A 59 -16.56 -27.07 14.20
CA TYR A 59 -15.86 -26.22 13.24
C TYR A 59 -14.69 -25.49 13.88
N LYS A 60 -13.62 -25.31 13.10
CA LYS A 60 -12.41 -24.60 13.49
C LYS A 60 -12.04 -23.60 12.39
N LEU A 61 -11.88 -22.32 12.75
CA LEU A 61 -11.40 -21.27 11.87
C LEU A 61 -10.32 -20.45 12.58
N GLU A 62 -9.12 -20.48 12.04
CA GLU A 62 -7.96 -19.75 12.56
C GLU A 62 -7.26 -19.02 11.40
N VAL A 63 -6.55 -17.95 11.73
CA VAL A 63 -5.69 -17.19 10.83
C VAL A 63 -4.32 -17.02 11.48
N ASP A 64 -3.25 -17.02 10.70
CA ASP A 64 -1.88 -16.92 11.20
C ASP A 64 -1.54 -15.52 11.72
N LYS A 65 -2.28 -14.50 11.30
CA LYS A 65 -2.09 -13.11 11.72
C LYS A 65 -3.42 -12.33 11.74
N GLU A 66 -3.54 -11.39 12.66
CA GLU A 66 -4.73 -10.54 12.81
C GLU A 66 -4.59 -9.19 12.09
N ALA A 67 -3.39 -8.90 11.57
CA ALA A 67 -3.09 -7.68 10.82
C ALA A 67 -2.14 -7.93 9.66
N ILE A 68 -2.40 -7.27 8.55
CA ILE A 68 -1.58 -7.22 7.35
C ILE A 68 -1.16 -5.77 7.14
N ASN A 69 0.13 -5.52 6.97
CA ASN A 69 0.68 -4.20 6.73
C ASN A 69 1.37 -4.16 5.38
N ILE A 70 0.86 -3.31 4.49
CA ILE A 70 1.37 -3.11 3.13
C ILE A 70 1.93 -1.69 3.00
N LEU A 71 2.98 -1.55 2.22
CA LEU A 71 3.64 -0.24 2.02
C LEU A 71 2.72 0.78 1.34
N GLY A 72 3.00 2.07 1.50
CA GLY A 72 2.25 3.17 0.86
C GLY A 72 2.20 3.05 -0.66
N LYS A 73 3.27 2.57 -1.29
CA LYS A 73 3.33 2.33 -2.74
C LYS A 73 2.49 1.14 -3.23
N GLY A 74 1.87 0.39 -2.32
CA GLY A 74 1.20 -0.87 -2.60
C GLY A 74 2.11 -2.09 -2.43
N GLY A 75 1.56 -3.26 -2.71
CA GLY A 75 2.23 -4.55 -2.55
C GLY A 75 1.25 -5.65 -2.20
N SER A 76 1.74 -6.79 -1.76
CA SER A 76 0.92 -7.92 -1.30
C SER A 76 1.53 -8.59 -0.07
N ASP A 77 0.67 -9.30 0.66
CA ASP A 77 1.04 -10.19 1.76
C ASP A 77 0.15 -11.43 1.71
N ILE A 78 0.58 -12.50 2.35
CA ILE A 78 -0.11 -13.79 2.37
C ILE A 78 -0.64 -14.03 3.77
N LEU A 79 -1.91 -14.45 3.84
CA LEU A 79 -2.60 -14.89 5.03
C LEU A 79 -2.83 -16.39 4.95
N THR A 80 -2.39 -17.14 5.97
CA THR A 80 -2.66 -18.58 6.08
C THR A 80 -3.91 -18.80 6.92
N ILE A 81 -4.85 -19.58 6.40
CA ILE A 81 -6.15 -19.82 7.02
C ILE A 81 -6.31 -21.31 7.31
N THR A 82 -6.54 -21.65 8.56
CA THR A 82 -6.96 -22.99 8.96
C THR A 82 -8.48 -23.01 9.04
N SER A 83 -9.13 -23.75 8.13
CA SER A 83 -10.58 -23.88 8.07
C SER A 83 -10.96 -25.34 7.98
N GLN A 84 -11.47 -25.88 9.08
CA GLN A 84 -11.69 -27.31 9.23
C GLN A 84 -13.02 -27.59 9.94
N ARG A 85 -13.54 -28.78 9.71
CA ARG A 85 -14.64 -29.38 10.47
C ARG A 85 -14.30 -30.82 10.83
N ARG A 86 -14.96 -31.34 11.83
CA ARG A 86 -15.02 -32.78 12.11
C ARG A 86 -16.41 -33.18 12.52
N GLU A 87 -16.73 -34.42 12.24
CA GLU A 87 -18.00 -35.02 12.65
C GLU A 87 -18.04 -35.25 14.17
N MET A 88 -19.23 -35.04 14.73
CA MET A 88 -19.50 -35.22 16.13
C MET A 88 -20.77 -36.07 16.26
N ILE A 89 -20.71 -37.18 16.99
CA ILE A 89 -21.89 -37.98 17.33
C ILE A 89 -22.14 -37.87 18.84
N ASN A 90 -23.27 -37.33 19.20
CA ASN A 90 -23.63 -37.05 20.61
C ASN A 90 -22.52 -36.28 21.37
N GLY A 91 -21.87 -35.35 20.72
CA GLY A 91 -20.78 -34.57 21.29
C GLY A 91 -19.43 -35.27 21.36
N THR A 92 -19.31 -36.49 20.82
CA THR A 92 -18.02 -37.20 20.71
C THR A 92 -17.44 -37.10 19.33
N PRO A 93 -16.16 -36.64 19.17
CA PRO A 93 -15.51 -36.53 17.86
C PRO A 93 -15.44 -37.88 17.14
N GLN A 94 -15.68 -37.86 15.83
CA GLN A 94 -15.56 -39.02 14.94
C GLN A 94 -14.62 -38.64 13.80
N GLY A 95 -13.52 -39.38 13.67
CA GLY A 95 -12.55 -39.16 12.63
C GLY A 95 -11.68 -37.93 12.83
N ASP A 96 -10.94 -37.60 11.76
CA ASP A 96 -9.99 -36.49 11.69
C ASP A 96 -10.67 -35.18 11.23
N TRP A 97 -9.94 -34.08 11.34
CA TRP A 97 -10.35 -32.79 10.80
C TRP A 97 -10.31 -32.80 9.27
N GLU A 98 -11.38 -32.35 8.65
CA GLU A 98 -11.52 -32.16 7.19
C GLU A 98 -11.46 -30.68 6.84
N ASN A 99 -10.76 -30.32 5.77
CA ASN A 99 -10.77 -28.96 5.25
C ASN A 99 -12.16 -28.57 4.72
N VAL A 100 -12.59 -27.37 4.99
CA VAL A 100 -13.83 -26.79 4.47
C VAL A 100 -13.60 -25.43 3.83
N GLU A 101 -14.47 -25.10 2.89
CA GLU A 101 -14.38 -23.85 2.13
C GLU A 101 -14.51 -22.60 3.00
N VAL A 102 -13.78 -21.56 2.59
CA VAL A 102 -13.88 -20.22 3.14
C VAL A 102 -14.07 -19.20 2.02
N THR A 103 -14.65 -18.09 2.39
CA THR A 103 -14.72 -16.88 1.58
C THR A 103 -14.03 -15.74 2.31
N ALA A 104 -13.54 -14.77 1.55
CA ALA A 104 -12.91 -13.57 2.10
C ALA A 104 -13.45 -12.34 1.37
N GLU A 105 -13.85 -11.34 2.13
CA GLU A 105 -14.36 -10.06 1.60
C GLU A 105 -14.04 -8.93 2.57
N PHE A 106 -13.93 -7.71 2.08
CA PHE A 106 -13.88 -6.54 2.95
C PHE A 106 -15.26 -6.26 3.52
N LEU A 107 -15.32 -5.89 4.81
CA LEU A 107 -16.56 -5.58 5.49
C LEU A 107 -17.29 -4.39 4.87
N GLU A 108 -16.51 -3.40 4.44
CA GLU A 108 -16.93 -2.21 3.71
C GLU A 108 -15.93 -1.99 2.58
N GLU A 109 -16.27 -1.13 1.61
CA GLU A 109 -15.32 -0.75 0.56
C GLU A 109 -14.08 -0.10 1.18
N PRO A 110 -12.89 -0.70 1.03
CA PRO A 110 -11.70 -0.15 1.66
C PRO A 110 -11.25 1.12 0.93
N PRO A 111 -10.53 2.04 1.63
CA PRO A 111 -10.05 3.29 1.04
C PRO A 111 -8.88 3.09 0.06
N PHE A 112 -8.64 1.89 -0.41
CA PHE A 112 -7.60 1.49 -1.35
C PHE A 112 -8.11 0.44 -2.34
N THR A 113 -7.46 0.31 -3.48
CA THR A 113 -7.79 -0.75 -4.45
C THR A 113 -7.12 -2.05 -4.03
N ALA A 114 -7.95 -2.99 -3.55
CA ALA A 114 -7.49 -4.30 -3.08
C ALA A 114 -7.82 -5.42 -4.06
N GLY A 115 -6.99 -6.46 -4.05
CA GLY A 115 -7.24 -7.75 -4.69
C GLY A 115 -7.14 -8.87 -3.65
N LEU A 116 -8.07 -9.82 -3.72
CA LEU A 116 -8.09 -11.02 -2.88
C LEU A 116 -8.00 -12.23 -3.79
N ARG A 117 -7.02 -13.10 -3.56
CA ARG A 117 -6.82 -14.30 -4.36
C ARG A 117 -6.41 -15.48 -3.49
N PHE A 118 -7.22 -16.54 -3.47
CA PHE A 118 -6.79 -17.82 -2.92
C PHE A 118 -5.74 -18.43 -3.85
N THR A 119 -4.56 -18.71 -3.33
CA THR A 119 -3.42 -19.22 -4.10
C THR A 119 -3.31 -20.74 -4.03
N ASP A 120 -3.81 -21.33 -2.94
CA ASP A 120 -3.86 -22.76 -2.73
C ASP A 120 -5.14 -23.14 -1.98
N ASN A 121 -5.89 -24.12 -2.54
CA ASN A 121 -7.10 -24.63 -1.90
C ASN A 121 -6.80 -25.64 -0.78
N GLU A 122 -5.63 -26.30 -0.80
CA GLU A 122 -5.26 -27.28 0.21
C GLU A 122 -4.73 -26.61 1.49
N GLU A 123 -3.87 -25.60 1.32
CA GLU A 123 -3.28 -24.86 2.44
C GLU A 123 -4.10 -23.63 2.86
N LYS A 124 -5.14 -23.29 2.10
CA LYS A 124 -5.98 -22.12 2.38
C LYS A 124 -5.18 -20.82 2.52
N THR A 125 -4.28 -20.60 1.58
CA THR A 125 -3.51 -19.36 1.54
C THR A 125 -4.23 -18.29 0.74
N LEU A 126 -4.43 -17.11 1.35
CA LEU A 126 -5.05 -15.94 0.75
C LEU A 126 -4.00 -14.85 0.52
N GLU A 127 -3.73 -14.53 -0.74
CA GLU A 127 -2.97 -13.34 -1.11
C GLU A 127 -3.88 -12.11 -1.02
N VAL A 128 -3.48 -11.15 -0.21
CA VAL A 128 -4.10 -9.83 -0.10
C VAL A 128 -3.17 -8.82 -0.76
N SER A 129 -3.61 -8.20 -1.84
CA SER A 129 -2.82 -7.22 -2.59
C SER A 129 -3.49 -5.85 -2.57
N ILE A 130 -2.67 -4.78 -2.53
CA ILE A 130 -3.10 -3.40 -2.71
C ILE A 130 -2.34 -2.85 -3.91
N THR A 131 -3.07 -2.41 -4.95
CA THR A 131 -2.50 -1.93 -6.20
C THR A 131 -2.49 -0.39 -6.31
N SER A 132 -3.29 0.30 -5.51
CA SER A 132 -3.28 1.76 -5.42
C SER A 132 -2.13 2.27 -4.56
N LYS A 133 -1.64 3.49 -4.87
CA LYS A 133 -0.73 4.21 -3.99
C LYS A 133 -1.52 4.98 -2.93
N ASN A 134 -1.01 4.99 -1.70
CA ASN A 134 -1.53 5.91 -0.68
C ASN A 134 -0.91 7.28 -0.90
N THR A 135 -1.68 8.22 -1.43
CA THR A 135 -1.25 9.59 -1.67
C THR A 135 -1.52 10.52 -0.48
N THR A 136 -1.66 9.96 0.72
CA THR A 136 -1.83 10.68 1.97
C THR A 136 -0.66 10.44 2.93
N GLU A 137 -0.47 11.34 3.88
CA GLU A 137 0.55 11.23 4.94
C GLU A 137 0.10 10.38 6.12
N GLN A 138 -1.04 9.72 6.01
CA GLN A 138 -1.58 8.86 7.06
C GLN A 138 -1.79 7.45 6.53
N ALA A 139 -1.61 6.48 7.40
CA ALA A 139 -1.99 5.12 7.09
C ALA A 139 -3.51 5.01 6.95
N ILE A 140 -3.96 4.17 6.04
CA ILE A 140 -5.38 3.89 5.80
C ILE A 140 -5.61 2.39 5.98
N SER A 141 -6.80 2.01 6.49
CA SER A 141 -7.09 0.62 6.84
C SER A 141 -8.47 0.19 6.39
N GLY A 142 -8.61 -1.11 6.15
CA GLY A 142 -9.87 -1.80 5.90
C GLY A 142 -9.95 -3.08 6.73
N ILE A 143 -11.15 -3.58 6.96
CA ILE A 143 -11.40 -4.83 7.70
C ILE A 143 -11.72 -5.94 6.71
N LEU A 144 -10.84 -6.91 6.60
CA LEU A 144 -11.04 -8.15 5.86
C LEU A 144 -11.79 -9.15 6.75
N THR A 145 -12.89 -9.70 6.27
CA THR A 145 -13.68 -10.72 6.93
C THR A 145 -13.52 -12.05 6.21
N ILE A 146 -13.15 -13.07 6.95
CA ILE A 146 -13.04 -14.46 6.48
C ILE A 146 -14.23 -15.22 7.07
N LYS A 147 -15.01 -15.87 6.21
CA LYS A 147 -16.20 -16.63 6.58
C LYS A 147 -16.06 -18.09 6.20
N GLN A 148 -16.40 -18.97 7.10
CA GLN A 148 -16.43 -20.42 6.90
C GLN A 148 -17.87 -20.90 6.70
N VAL A 149 -18.06 -21.95 5.95
CA VAL A 149 -19.38 -22.60 5.71
C VAL A 149 -20.12 -22.91 7.01
N GLY A 150 -19.42 -23.23 8.09
CA GLY A 150 -20.01 -23.48 9.43
C GLY A 150 -20.48 -22.24 10.19
N GLY A 151 -20.39 -21.05 9.59
CA GLY A 151 -20.82 -19.79 10.17
C GLY A 151 -19.77 -19.10 11.05
N LEU A 152 -18.59 -19.70 11.24
CA LEU A 152 -17.49 -19.03 11.93
C LEU A 152 -16.92 -17.91 11.06
N THR A 153 -16.55 -16.81 11.73
CA THR A 153 -15.94 -15.64 11.07
C THR A 153 -14.69 -15.21 11.81
N LYS A 154 -13.70 -14.72 11.05
CA LYS A 154 -12.50 -14.04 11.56
C LYS A 154 -12.31 -12.72 10.82
N THR A 155 -11.78 -11.75 11.51
CA THR A 155 -11.43 -10.45 10.92
C THR A 155 -9.94 -10.22 10.96
N VAL A 156 -9.42 -9.61 9.89
CA VAL A 156 -8.02 -9.22 9.77
C VAL A 156 -7.98 -7.74 9.37
N THR A 157 -7.23 -6.94 10.09
CA THR A 157 -7.04 -5.53 9.72
C THR A 157 -5.99 -5.44 8.62
N VAL A 158 -6.36 -4.90 7.46
CA VAL A 158 -5.44 -4.62 6.36
C VAL A 158 -5.13 -3.14 6.37
N THR A 159 -3.85 -2.80 6.57
CA THR A 159 -3.38 -1.43 6.65
C THR A 159 -2.40 -1.14 5.51
N GLN A 160 -2.67 -0.09 4.75
CA GLN A 160 -1.69 0.50 3.85
C GLN A 160 -0.99 1.65 4.57
N ALA A 161 0.34 1.58 4.66
CA ALA A 161 1.15 2.62 5.30
C ALA A 161 0.95 3.99 4.64
N ALA A 162 1.31 5.04 5.35
CA ALA A 162 1.42 6.39 4.78
C ALA A 162 2.32 6.39 3.54
N GLY A 163 2.00 7.23 2.57
CA GLY A 163 2.85 7.39 1.40
C GLY A 163 4.16 8.10 1.72
N GLU A 164 5.22 7.74 1.00
CA GLU A 164 6.52 8.39 1.14
C GLU A 164 6.46 9.83 0.62
N VAL A 165 6.82 10.80 1.47
CA VAL A 165 6.85 12.21 1.12
C VAL A 165 8.22 12.56 0.53
N THR A 166 8.20 13.13 -0.66
CA THR A 166 9.38 13.70 -1.33
C THR A 166 9.07 15.10 -1.84
N TYR A 167 10.11 15.85 -2.20
CA TYR A 167 9.96 17.19 -2.75
C TYR A 167 10.70 17.30 -4.08
N SER A 168 10.08 18.01 -5.02
CA SER A 168 10.75 18.43 -6.26
C SER A 168 10.73 19.95 -6.37
N TYR A 169 11.76 20.47 -6.99
CA TYR A 169 11.99 21.90 -7.10
C TYR A 169 12.00 22.29 -8.56
N ARG A 170 11.47 23.46 -8.87
CA ARG A 170 11.57 24.08 -10.19
C ARG A 170 11.65 25.59 -10.08
N ILE A 171 12.18 26.21 -11.11
CA ILE A 171 12.23 27.65 -11.25
C ILE A 171 11.54 27.99 -12.59
N ASP A 172 10.77 29.03 -12.60
CA ASP A 172 10.04 29.51 -13.76
C ASP A 172 10.40 30.99 -14.04
N PRO A 173 10.84 31.27 -15.24
CA PRO A 173 11.13 30.35 -16.34
C PRO A 173 12.33 29.47 -16.05
N ALA A 174 12.31 28.19 -16.53
CA ALA A 174 13.42 27.24 -16.36
C ALA A 174 14.71 27.67 -17.06
N GLY A 175 14.59 28.61 -17.98
CA GLY A 175 15.68 29.30 -18.67
C GLY A 175 15.18 30.60 -19.25
N THR A 176 16.06 31.54 -19.52
CA THR A 176 15.70 32.81 -20.13
C THR A 176 16.73 33.24 -21.14
N THR A 177 16.28 33.96 -22.15
CA THR A 177 17.19 34.65 -23.09
C THR A 177 17.19 36.11 -22.71
N LEU A 178 18.36 36.61 -22.37
CA LEU A 178 18.58 38.02 -22.09
C LEU A 178 19.17 38.65 -23.34
N SER A 179 18.54 39.67 -23.88
CA SER A 179 18.97 40.37 -25.08
C SER A 179 19.34 41.79 -24.77
N VAL A 180 20.48 42.24 -25.27
CA VAL A 180 20.87 43.65 -25.21
C VAL A 180 20.69 44.26 -26.60
N PRO A 181 19.74 45.22 -26.77
CA PRO A 181 19.54 45.90 -28.04
C PRO A 181 20.78 46.70 -28.48
N LYS A 182 21.03 46.75 -29.79
CA LYS A 182 22.19 47.44 -30.37
C LYS A 182 22.28 48.92 -29.98
N ASP A 183 21.15 49.59 -29.94
CA ASP A 183 21.04 51.01 -29.61
C ASP A 183 21.42 51.32 -28.14
N GLN A 184 21.39 50.29 -27.28
CA GLN A 184 21.77 50.40 -25.88
C GLN A 184 23.26 50.07 -25.65
N ILE A 185 23.98 49.62 -26.68
CA ILE A 185 25.40 49.29 -26.56
C ILE A 185 26.22 50.53 -26.83
N THR A 186 26.72 51.16 -25.78
CA THR A 186 27.66 52.26 -25.82
C THR A 186 29.10 51.74 -25.60
N ASN A 187 30.11 52.56 -25.87
CA ASN A 187 31.49 52.18 -25.67
C ASN A 187 32.17 53.14 -24.64
N PRO A 188 32.55 52.68 -23.44
CA PRO A 188 32.26 51.37 -22.87
C PRO A 188 30.77 51.24 -22.55
N TRP A 189 30.23 50.01 -22.66
CA TRP A 189 28.86 49.74 -22.25
C TRP A 189 28.83 49.23 -20.82
N GLU A 190 28.08 49.89 -20.00
CA GLU A 190 27.71 49.43 -18.66
C GLU A 190 26.20 49.42 -18.59
N GLY A 191 25.64 48.25 -18.53
CA GLY A 191 24.19 48.11 -18.48
C GLY A 191 23.77 46.83 -17.71
N SER A 192 22.52 46.76 -17.35
CA SER A 192 21.95 45.57 -16.75
C SER A 192 20.74 45.12 -17.54
N VAL A 193 20.68 43.84 -17.79
CA VAL A 193 19.50 43.18 -18.33
C VAL A 193 19.01 42.20 -17.27
N GLY A 194 17.73 42.26 -16.95
CA GLY A 194 17.17 41.45 -15.88
C GLY A 194 16.08 40.51 -16.35
N ALA A 195 15.93 39.44 -15.63
CA ALA A 195 14.78 38.56 -15.69
C ALA A 195 14.28 38.24 -14.29
N THR A 196 13.00 38.03 -14.19
CA THR A 196 12.36 37.61 -12.94
C THR A 196 12.16 36.11 -12.96
N PHE A 197 12.50 35.47 -11.89
CA PHE A 197 12.36 34.04 -11.71
C PHE A 197 11.51 33.76 -10.47
N THR A 198 10.67 32.75 -10.55
CA THR A 198 9.86 32.29 -9.42
C THR A 198 10.26 30.86 -9.07
N GLY A 199 10.61 30.62 -7.82
CA GLY A 199 10.94 29.29 -7.32
C GLY A 199 9.70 28.59 -6.81
N TYR A 200 9.60 27.30 -7.05
CA TYR A 200 8.50 26.45 -6.61
C TYR A 200 9.04 25.18 -5.97
N ARG A 201 8.38 24.76 -4.91
CA ARG A 201 8.52 23.44 -4.32
C ARG A 201 7.22 22.67 -4.48
N ALA A 202 7.27 21.52 -5.13
CA ALA A 202 6.15 20.60 -5.20
C ALA A 202 6.35 19.49 -4.18
N LYS A 203 5.32 19.21 -3.37
CA LYS A 203 5.25 18.06 -2.49
C LYS A 203 4.69 16.90 -3.27
N LEU A 204 5.40 15.79 -3.24
CA LEU A 204 4.98 14.53 -3.85
C LEU A 204 4.77 13.49 -2.75
N ILE A 205 3.72 12.69 -2.88
CA ILE A 205 3.49 11.51 -2.05
C ILE A 205 3.44 10.31 -2.98
N GLU A 206 4.30 9.33 -2.76
CA GLU A 206 4.52 8.19 -3.66
C GLU A 206 4.78 8.62 -5.11
N GLY A 207 5.51 9.75 -5.28
CA GLY A 207 5.81 10.33 -6.59
C GLY A 207 4.65 11.07 -7.26
N THR A 208 3.48 11.16 -6.61
CA THR A 208 2.31 11.91 -7.09
C THR A 208 2.31 13.31 -6.49
N LYS A 209 2.27 14.35 -7.35
CA LYS A 209 2.22 15.74 -6.89
C LYS A 209 0.88 16.02 -6.19
N VAL A 210 0.94 16.38 -4.92
CA VAL A 210 -0.25 16.69 -4.09
C VAL A 210 -0.40 18.18 -3.82
N SER A 211 0.70 18.95 -3.83
CA SER A 211 0.65 20.40 -3.69
C SER A 211 1.88 21.04 -4.34
N GLU A 212 1.80 22.35 -4.57
CA GLU A 212 2.92 23.17 -5.00
C GLU A 212 2.81 24.55 -4.33
N GLU A 213 3.93 25.07 -3.90
CA GLU A 213 4.03 26.37 -3.27
C GLU A 213 5.19 27.18 -3.85
N VAL A 214 5.08 28.50 -3.77
CA VAL A 214 6.19 29.38 -4.08
C VAL A 214 7.18 29.38 -2.91
N LEU A 215 8.43 29.08 -3.20
CA LEU A 215 9.49 29.02 -2.20
C LEU A 215 10.66 29.94 -2.59
N PRO A 216 11.14 30.81 -1.67
CA PRO A 216 12.30 31.64 -1.92
C PRO A 216 13.56 30.82 -2.14
N PHE A 217 14.41 31.28 -3.04
CA PHE A 217 15.67 30.64 -3.37
C PHE A 217 16.77 31.69 -3.56
N LYS A 218 18.01 31.23 -3.54
CA LYS A 218 19.20 32.05 -3.80
C LYS A 218 19.93 31.53 -5.04
N ILE A 219 20.36 32.43 -5.88
CA ILE A 219 21.37 32.14 -6.91
C ILE A 219 22.72 32.55 -6.28
N PRO A 220 23.69 31.64 -6.18
CA PRO A 220 25.01 32.04 -5.73
C PRO A 220 25.55 33.12 -6.69
N SER A 221 26.11 34.19 -6.12
CA SER A 221 26.73 35.23 -6.94
C SER A 221 27.98 34.65 -7.59
N ILE A 222 27.88 34.33 -8.88
CA ILE A 222 28.99 33.85 -9.65
C ILE A 222 29.33 34.98 -10.63
N GLY A 223 30.44 35.64 -10.40
CA GLY A 223 31.06 36.49 -11.40
C GLY A 223 31.95 35.62 -12.30
N GLU A 224 31.55 35.37 -13.50
CA GLU A 224 32.43 34.77 -14.50
C GLU A 224 32.73 35.82 -15.56
N THR A 225 34.01 36.16 -15.73
CA THR A 225 34.46 36.99 -16.83
C THR A 225 34.87 36.08 -17.95
N LYS A 226 34.10 36.05 -19.03
CA LYS A 226 34.49 35.35 -20.25
C LYS A 226 35.01 36.34 -21.27
N VAL A 227 36.31 36.23 -21.59
CA VAL A 227 36.90 37.00 -22.66
C VAL A 227 36.68 36.25 -23.98
N ILE A 228 35.95 36.84 -24.87
CA ILE A 228 35.76 36.31 -26.21
C ILE A 228 36.70 37.05 -27.14
N ASP A 229 37.68 36.33 -27.61
CA ASP A 229 38.64 36.88 -28.58
C ASP A 229 38.07 36.80 -30.01
N ASN A 230 37.09 37.65 -30.27
CA ASN A 230 36.65 37.97 -31.62
C ASN A 230 36.65 39.50 -31.79
N GLY A 231 37.84 40.08 -31.82
CA GLY A 231 37.98 41.53 -31.93
C GLY A 231 38.05 42.30 -30.63
N GLY A 232 38.34 41.61 -29.50
CA GLY A 232 38.67 42.26 -28.24
C GLY A 232 37.45 42.64 -27.39
N ILE A 233 36.34 41.91 -27.46
CA ILE A 233 35.18 42.13 -26.59
C ILE A 233 35.28 41.22 -25.38
N ALA A 234 35.47 41.80 -24.21
CA ALA A 234 35.32 41.10 -22.96
C ALA A 234 33.90 41.32 -22.41
N VAL A 235 33.17 40.25 -22.15
CA VAL A 235 31.86 40.32 -21.53
C VAL A 235 31.93 39.69 -20.15
N SER A 236 31.67 40.51 -19.16
CA SER A 236 31.53 40.04 -17.78
C SER A 236 30.03 39.94 -17.45
N TYR A 237 29.65 38.86 -16.89
CA TYR A 237 28.28 38.74 -16.38
C TYR A 237 28.30 38.26 -14.94
N TRP A 238 27.46 38.80 -14.14
CA TRP A 238 27.19 38.27 -12.83
C TRP A 238 25.70 38.32 -12.49
N PHE A 239 25.31 37.34 -11.73
CA PHE A 239 23.97 37.32 -11.12
C PHE A 239 24.06 37.88 -9.73
N THR A 240 23.31 38.92 -9.46
CA THR A 240 23.09 39.43 -8.12
C THR A 240 21.68 39.04 -7.67
N GLY A 241 21.61 38.14 -6.71
CA GLY A 241 20.37 37.88 -5.99
C GLY A 241 20.19 38.96 -4.94
N TYR A 242 19.26 39.89 -5.11
CA TYR A 242 18.83 40.77 -4.02
C TYR A 242 17.82 40.00 -3.15
N GLY A 243 18.28 39.65 -1.93
CA GLY A 243 17.44 38.99 -0.96
C GLY A 243 16.27 39.86 -0.55
N SER A 244 15.15 39.33 -0.69
CA SER A 244 13.99 39.29 0.19
C SER A 244 12.72 39.03 -0.63
N ILE A 245 11.97 38.04 -0.24
CA ILE A 245 10.53 37.84 -0.41
C ILE A 245 9.93 37.93 -1.85
N ALA A 246 10.54 38.66 -2.77
CA ALA A 246 10.23 38.63 -4.19
C ALA A 246 11.39 37.95 -4.92
N ASN A 247 11.09 36.85 -5.57
CA ASN A 247 12.01 36.00 -6.33
C ASN A 247 12.60 36.69 -7.58
N ASN A 248 13.03 37.93 -7.44
CA ASN A 248 13.56 38.75 -8.53
C ASN A 248 15.08 38.64 -8.53
N TYR A 249 15.64 38.04 -9.57
CA TYR A 249 17.06 38.01 -9.80
C TYR A 249 17.35 38.78 -11.07
N GLN A 250 18.36 39.63 -11.03
CA GLN A 250 18.81 40.39 -12.16
C GLN A 250 20.13 39.87 -12.65
N ALA A 251 20.26 39.66 -13.95
CA ALA A 251 21.51 39.40 -14.61
C ALA A 251 22.10 40.74 -15.06
N SER A 252 23.29 41.05 -14.56
CA SER A 252 24.02 42.27 -14.94
C SER A 252 25.16 41.92 -15.90
N PHE A 253 25.32 42.74 -16.91
CA PHE A 253 26.36 42.59 -17.90
C PHE A 253 27.19 43.84 -17.91
N SER A 254 28.50 43.69 -17.96
CA SER A 254 29.40 44.76 -18.34
C SER A 254 30.30 44.32 -19.52
N ALA A 255 30.33 45.13 -20.57
CA ALA A 255 31.25 44.96 -21.65
C ALA A 255 32.38 45.97 -21.50
N THR A 256 33.61 45.50 -21.41
CA THR A 256 34.78 46.39 -21.32
C THR A 256 35.18 46.95 -22.68
N SER A 257 35.86 48.07 -22.67
CA SER A 257 36.07 49.11 -23.65
C SER A 257 36.72 48.78 -25.01
N HIS A 258 36.61 47.59 -25.54
CA HIS A 258 37.25 47.18 -26.77
C HIS A 258 36.30 46.79 -27.90
N MET A 259 35.04 47.22 -27.83
CA MET A 259 34.13 47.06 -28.97
C MET A 259 34.59 47.95 -30.13
N ARG A 260 35.21 47.37 -31.12
CA ARG A 260 35.45 48.07 -32.41
C ARG A 260 34.15 48.18 -33.18
N LYS A 261 33.76 49.38 -33.50
CA LYS A 261 32.52 49.75 -34.18
C LYS A 261 32.44 49.28 -35.66
N ASN A 262 33.38 48.49 -36.13
CA ASN A 262 33.48 48.15 -37.54
C ASN A 262 32.99 46.76 -37.84
N ALA A 263 31.92 46.78 -38.56
CA ALA A 263 31.44 45.79 -39.51
C ALA A 263 30.91 44.44 -38.94
N GLY A 264 29.70 44.19 -39.24
CA GLY A 264 29.14 42.85 -39.30
C GLY A 264 28.19 42.50 -38.15
N ILE A 265 27.17 41.81 -38.50
CA ILE A 265 26.19 41.21 -37.58
C ILE A 265 26.91 40.16 -36.77
N TYR A 266 27.05 40.36 -35.44
CA TYR A 266 27.54 39.34 -34.55
C TYR A 266 26.41 38.93 -33.58
N PHE A 267 25.95 37.71 -33.75
CA PHE A 267 25.19 37.05 -32.70
C PHE A 267 26.16 36.25 -31.86
N GLN A 268 26.20 36.52 -30.59
CA GLN A 268 26.89 35.64 -29.65
C GLN A 268 25.93 35.20 -28.57
N ALA A 269 25.83 33.90 -28.44
CA ALA A 269 25.01 33.27 -27.41
C ALA A 269 25.94 32.65 -26.37
N PHE A 270 25.70 32.97 -25.11
CA PHE A 270 26.38 32.38 -23.97
C PHE A 270 25.37 31.57 -23.20
N SER A 271 25.67 30.32 -22.95
CA SER A 271 24.91 29.52 -22.02
C SER A 271 25.64 29.44 -20.69
N ALA A 272 24.91 29.62 -19.62
CA ALA A 272 25.44 29.38 -18.29
C ALA A 272 24.42 28.58 -17.49
N SER A 273 24.93 27.74 -16.62
CA SER A 273 24.12 26.89 -15.72
C SER A 273 24.46 27.24 -14.29
N TRP A 274 23.46 27.48 -13.47
CA TRP A 274 23.63 27.79 -12.04
C TRP A 274 22.82 26.84 -11.21
N GLU A 275 23.42 26.37 -10.14
CA GLU A 275 22.72 25.67 -9.07
C GLU A 275 22.12 26.68 -8.10
N CYS A 276 20.82 26.73 -8.03
CA CYS A 276 20.08 27.57 -7.12
C CYS A 276 19.76 26.78 -5.85
N GLN A 277 19.86 27.45 -4.70
CA GLN A 277 19.52 26.84 -3.40
C GLN A 277 18.22 27.42 -2.85
N PHE A 278 17.28 26.56 -2.55
CA PHE A 278 16.05 26.91 -1.85
C PHE A 278 16.31 27.04 -0.34
N ASN A 279 15.45 27.79 0.34
CA ASN A 279 15.63 28.07 1.76
C ASN A 279 15.54 26.83 2.65
N ASP A 280 14.93 25.75 2.16
CA ASP A 280 14.81 24.46 2.84
C ASP A 280 15.96 23.48 2.50
N GLY A 281 16.94 23.93 1.70
CA GLY A 281 18.10 23.13 1.29
C GLY A 281 17.94 22.40 -0.03
N GLY A 282 16.78 22.45 -0.68
CA GLY A 282 16.60 21.92 -2.05
C GLY A 282 17.41 22.68 -3.08
N THR A 283 17.75 22.01 -4.17
CA THR A 283 18.54 22.62 -5.26
C THR A 283 17.84 22.46 -6.62
N TYR A 284 18.12 23.39 -7.53
CA TYR A 284 17.66 23.33 -8.92
C TYR A 284 18.66 24.02 -9.84
N GLN A 285 18.86 23.50 -11.03
CA GLN A 285 19.74 24.11 -12.03
C GLN A 285 18.95 24.99 -13.00
N ILE A 286 19.33 26.27 -13.11
CA ILE A 286 18.83 27.18 -14.14
C ILE A 286 19.80 27.22 -15.30
N ASN A 287 19.28 27.08 -16.51
CA ASN A 287 20.03 27.30 -17.75
C ASN A 287 19.62 28.63 -18.36
N THR A 288 20.56 29.55 -18.49
CA THR A 288 20.28 30.87 -19.07
C THR A 288 21.08 31.03 -20.35
N LEU A 289 20.42 31.48 -21.39
CA LEU A 289 21.02 31.87 -22.64
C LEU A 289 21.10 33.39 -22.68
N LEU A 290 22.32 33.91 -22.81
CA LEU A 290 22.53 35.33 -23.07
C LEU A 290 22.78 35.53 -24.54
N MET A 291 21.96 36.31 -25.19
CA MET A 291 22.16 36.72 -26.58
C MET A 291 22.55 38.19 -26.63
N LEU A 292 23.75 38.48 -27.12
CA LEU A 292 24.17 39.82 -27.49
C LEU A 292 23.89 40.00 -28.99
N GLN A 293 22.94 40.85 -29.30
CA GLN A 293 22.60 41.18 -30.67
C GLN A 293 23.32 42.48 -31.05
N LEU A 294 24.44 42.33 -31.72
CA LEU A 294 25.21 43.44 -32.31
C LEU A 294 24.80 43.56 -33.79
N VAL A 295 23.81 44.34 -34.08
CA VAL A 295 23.39 44.62 -35.46
C VAL A 295 23.85 45.99 -35.88
#